data_773a071800c6e0ff8cb3e3d30598ab0e
#
_entry.id   773a071800c6e0ff8cb3e3d30598ab0e
#
_cell.length_a   1.000
_cell.length_b   1.000
_cell.length_c   1.000
_cell.angle_alpha   90.00
_cell.angle_beta   90.00
_cell.angle_gamma   90.00
#
_symmetry.space_group_name_H-M   'P 1'
#
loop_
_entity.id
_entity.type
_entity.pdbx_description
1 polymer ?
#
loop_
_entity_poly.entity_id
_entity_poly.type
_entity_poly.pdbx_seq_one_letter_code
_entity_poly.pdbx_strand_id
1 'polypeptide(L)'
;MLTKRRPGRPSADDPGTPSPLGRRIRQARQELGLSLAAVAGEDFSRAFLNQVELGRAQPSTQNLRIIARRLQRPIDYFLEEPGDSTAALELTLAEAEMSLLHGEGARAESLITRMLARTIPIELRTRAQLTLAVALMKQGRAEDARPVLEEAISAAERAQWHQLLVELYDRLGSAHYLLRRPHAAGQWFDLALRRYDSAGLADPVLKARILGHRANLHYVAGQPIEAIAAYESAIAAAAQVLDMPALAGIYEGLALSFQQTGQYARALSYAQKGLRIFETLRDVRMAGQLRLNMGDMLLQQGRVAEAERLFADGADHLRRIGDHELLPHLVAGMAESALDAQEVQRASDLIEEAIDLSTRSTDPLATVAVHRVAGRTAHARGRRESAHRHFERALEIAVTIENPDLRARVTYDFARVLEAEGDSVQAALRFRQAYEAGRADGSRPSAVSELDA
;
A
#
# COMPACT_ATOMS: atom_id res chain seq x y z
N MET A 1 27.84 50.54 -9.41
CA MET A 1 27.29 50.73 -8.06
C MET A 1 26.00 49.94 -7.97
N LEU A 2 26.03 48.72 -7.40
CA LEU A 2 24.90 47.85 -7.22
C LEU A 2 24.65 47.77 -5.69
N THR A 3 23.59 48.39 -5.25
CA THR A 3 23.16 48.41 -3.83
C THR A 3 22.54 47.04 -3.46
N LYS A 4 23.21 46.31 -2.57
CA LYS A 4 22.69 45.11 -1.90
C LYS A 4 21.46 45.46 -1.08
N ARG A 5 20.27 44.95 -1.46
CA ARG A 5 19.07 44.89 -0.58
C ARG A 5 19.32 43.88 0.54
N ARG A 6 19.22 44.33 1.78
CA ARG A 6 19.15 43.48 2.97
C ARG A 6 17.84 42.69 2.95
N PRO A 7 17.82 41.39 3.39
CA PRO A 7 16.57 40.66 3.56
C PRO A 7 15.71 41.30 4.67
N GLY A 8 14.43 41.52 4.34
CA GLY A 8 13.46 42.12 5.24
C GLY A 8 13.24 41.24 6.47
N ARG A 9 13.14 41.88 7.64
CA ARG A 9 12.57 41.29 8.86
C ARG A 9 11.16 40.76 8.54
N PRO A 10 10.72 39.62 9.13
CA PRO A 10 9.31 39.21 9.06
C PRO A 10 8.45 40.32 9.65
N SER A 11 7.33 40.62 9.00
CA SER A 11 6.34 41.61 9.40
C SER A 11 5.79 41.29 10.78
N ALA A 12 5.76 42.28 11.66
CA ALA A 12 5.10 42.23 12.93
C ALA A 12 3.59 41.93 12.74
N ASP A 13 3.08 41.07 13.60
CA ASP A 13 1.65 40.73 13.70
C ASP A 13 0.77 41.99 13.73
N ASP A 14 -0.37 41.90 13.07
CA ASP A 14 -1.41 42.91 13.06
C ASP A 14 -1.79 43.27 14.51
N PRO A 15 -1.72 44.56 14.95
CA PRO A 15 -1.88 44.97 16.37
C PRO A 15 -3.29 44.74 16.98
N GLY A 16 -4.19 44.05 16.27
CA GLY A 16 -5.57 43.74 16.66
C GLY A 16 -5.82 42.29 17.07
N THR A 17 -4.94 41.33 16.75
CA THR A 17 -5.21 39.91 17.00
C THR A 17 -4.58 39.47 18.33
N PRO A 18 -5.37 38.91 19.30
CA PRO A 18 -4.83 38.40 20.56
C PRO A 18 -3.80 37.28 20.30
N SER A 19 -2.63 37.35 20.98
CA SER A 19 -1.61 36.31 20.90
C SER A 19 -2.17 34.94 21.30
N PRO A 20 -1.63 33.81 20.80
CA PRO A 20 -2.05 32.47 21.23
C PRO A 20 -2.04 32.30 22.75
N LEU A 21 -0.99 32.77 23.40
CA LEU A 21 -0.84 32.80 24.85
C LEU A 21 -1.97 33.58 25.52
N GLY A 22 -2.26 34.80 25.05
CA GLY A 22 -3.30 35.67 25.62
C GLY A 22 -4.69 35.06 25.51
N ARG A 23 -5.01 34.41 24.37
CA ARG A 23 -6.28 33.69 24.18
C ARG A 23 -6.45 32.57 25.19
N ARG A 24 -5.41 31.75 25.44
CA ARG A 24 -5.48 30.64 26.40
C ARG A 24 -5.62 31.13 27.84
N ILE A 25 -4.90 32.17 28.22
CA ILE A 25 -5.06 32.78 29.54
C ILE A 25 -6.51 33.25 29.72
N ARG A 26 -7.08 33.92 28.73
CA ARG A 26 -8.46 34.38 28.74
C ARG A 26 -9.47 33.23 28.81
N GLN A 27 -9.25 32.18 28.02
CA GLN A 27 -10.11 31.00 27.99
C GLN A 27 -10.10 30.30 29.37
N ALA A 28 -8.92 29.96 29.89
CA ALA A 28 -8.79 29.28 31.17
C ALA A 28 -9.39 30.11 32.33
N ARG A 29 -9.24 31.44 32.27
CA ARG A 29 -9.86 32.33 33.24
C ARG A 29 -11.39 32.30 33.18
N GLN A 30 -11.95 32.30 31.94
CA GLN A 30 -13.40 32.26 31.73
C GLN A 30 -14.00 30.91 32.13
N GLU A 31 -13.31 29.82 31.87
CA GLU A 31 -13.71 28.45 32.27
C GLU A 31 -13.84 28.33 33.79
N LEU A 32 -12.97 29.02 34.54
CA LEU A 32 -13.01 29.06 35.99
C LEU A 32 -13.93 30.16 36.55
N GLY A 33 -14.57 30.97 35.70
CA GLY A 33 -15.42 32.07 36.12
C GLY A 33 -14.68 33.21 36.84
N LEU A 34 -13.35 33.30 36.69
CA LEU A 34 -12.53 34.27 37.42
C LEU A 34 -12.49 35.63 36.75
N SER A 35 -12.50 36.72 37.58
CA SER A 35 -12.27 38.07 37.08
C SER A 35 -10.78 38.32 36.79
N LEU A 36 -10.47 39.31 35.93
CA LEU A 36 -9.10 39.75 35.70
C LEU A 36 -8.39 40.14 37.02
N ALA A 37 -9.13 40.74 37.96
CA ALA A 37 -8.58 41.12 39.29
C ALA A 37 -8.26 39.88 40.14
N ALA A 38 -9.09 38.84 40.08
CA ALA A 38 -8.86 37.60 40.82
C ALA A 38 -7.60 36.87 40.35
N VAL A 39 -7.33 36.86 39.05
CA VAL A 39 -6.12 36.25 38.50
C VAL A 39 -4.89 37.16 38.68
N ALA A 40 -5.05 38.48 38.63
CA ALA A 40 -3.94 39.41 38.85
C ALA A 40 -3.45 39.39 40.32
N GLY A 41 -4.37 39.33 41.29
CA GLY A 41 -4.04 39.38 42.72
C GLY A 41 -3.18 40.59 43.10
N GLU A 42 -2.19 40.37 43.95
CA GLU A 42 -1.24 41.39 44.36
C GLU A 42 0.06 41.41 43.53
N ASP A 43 0.30 40.38 42.69
CA ASP A 43 1.58 40.22 41.99
C ASP A 43 1.70 41.10 40.74
N PHE A 44 0.57 41.49 40.12
CA PHE A 44 0.55 42.36 38.95
C PHE A 44 -0.80 43.06 38.78
N SER A 45 -0.82 44.14 38.00
CA SER A 45 -2.05 44.94 37.84
C SER A 45 -3.08 44.22 36.93
N ARG A 46 -4.38 44.45 37.20
CA ARG A 46 -5.49 44.04 36.29
C ARG A 46 -5.26 44.54 34.85
N ALA A 47 -4.70 45.73 34.71
CA ALA A 47 -4.41 46.29 33.38
C ALA A 47 -3.33 45.50 32.66
N PHE A 48 -2.28 45.08 33.36
CA PHE A 48 -1.24 44.22 32.79
C PHE A 48 -1.81 42.89 32.28
N LEU A 49 -2.60 42.20 33.12
CA LEU A 49 -3.21 40.92 32.69
C LEU A 49 -4.12 41.11 31.47
N ASN A 50 -4.89 42.19 31.41
CA ASN A 50 -5.71 42.51 30.24
C ASN A 50 -4.85 42.75 28.98
N GLN A 51 -3.70 43.42 29.10
CA GLN A 51 -2.78 43.61 27.98
C GLN A 51 -2.15 42.29 27.53
N VAL A 52 -1.88 41.35 28.44
CA VAL A 52 -1.42 40.00 28.13
C VAL A 52 -2.50 39.21 27.38
N GLU A 53 -3.77 39.24 27.85
CA GLU A 53 -4.89 38.59 27.18
C GLU A 53 -5.16 39.15 25.76
N LEU A 54 -4.89 40.41 25.54
CA LEU A 54 -5.00 41.08 24.23
C LEU A 54 -3.75 40.92 23.36
N GLY A 55 -2.71 40.23 23.86
CA GLY A 55 -1.47 40.02 23.09
C GLY A 55 -0.57 41.27 23.01
N ARG A 56 -0.88 42.32 23.77
CA ARG A 56 -0.18 43.63 23.76
C ARG A 56 0.98 43.70 24.77
N ALA A 57 1.07 42.72 25.68
CA ALA A 57 2.17 42.57 26.62
C ALA A 57 2.55 41.09 26.74
N GLN A 58 3.83 40.81 26.93
CA GLN A 58 4.32 39.46 27.20
C GLN A 58 4.63 39.34 28.71
N PRO A 59 4.09 38.33 29.41
CA PRO A 59 4.45 38.07 30.78
C PRO A 59 5.87 37.50 30.88
N SER A 60 6.61 37.87 31.92
CA SER A 60 7.84 37.17 32.28
C SER A 60 7.53 35.72 32.65
N THR A 61 8.54 34.84 32.58
CA THR A 61 8.41 33.42 32.99
C THR A 61 7.87 33.30 34.42
N GLN A 62 8.26 34.21 35.31
CA GLN A 62 7.78 34.25 36.70
C GLN A 62 6.29 34.62 36.76
N ASN A 63 5.87 35.66 36.05
CA ASN A 63 4.46 36.04 35.97
C ASN A 63 3.59 34.97 35.36
N LEU A 64 4.09 34.30 34.32
CA LEU A 64 3.37 33.20 33.67
C LEU A 64 3.18 32.00 34.62
N ARG A 65 4.18 31.68 35.48
CA ARG A 65 4.03 30.64 36.51
C ARG A 65 2.95 31.02 37.54
N ILE A 66 2.85 32.29 37.93
CA ILE A 66 1.82 32.76 38.86
C ILE A 66 0.43 32.65 38.20
N ILE A 67 0.29 33.11 36.96
CA ILE A 67 -0.94 33.00 36.16
C ILE A 67 -1.37 31.54 36.06
N ALA A 68 -0.45 30.64 35.67
CA ALA A 68 -0.68 29.19 35.48
C ALA A 68 -1.21 28.55 36.79
N ARG A 69 -0.56 28.87 37.93
CA ARG A 69 -0.99 28.34 39.24
C ARG A 69 -2.39 28.81 39.60
N ARG A 70 -2.71 30.11 39.38
CA ARG A 70 -4.04 30.66 39.68
C ARG A 70 -5.14 30.14 38.76
N LEU A 71 -4.77 29.82 37.54
CA LEU A 71 -5.68 29.22 36.55
C LEU A 71 -5.73 27.69 36.63
N GLN A 72 -5.04 27.10 37.65
CA GLN A 72 -5.02 25.64 37.89
C GLN A 72 -4.65 24.84 36.61
N ARG A 73 -3.73 25.39 35.82
CA ARG A 73 -3.21 24.75 34.60
C ARG A 73 -1.67 24.67 34.67
N PRO A 74 -1.05 23.62 34.10
CA PRO A 74 0.42 23.58 33.98
C PRO A 74 0.91 24.73 33.09
N ILE A 75 2.15 25.19 33.30
CA ILE A 75 2.72 26.31 32.54
C ILE A 75 2.78 25.99 31.03
N ASP A 76 3.02 24.72 30.68
CA ASP A 76 3.11 24.24 29.31
C ASP A 76 1.80 24.43 28.54
N TYR A 77 0.64 24.34 29.20
CA TYR A 77 -0.66 24.66 28.60
C TYR A 77 -0.70 26.07 27.98
N PHE A 78 0.05 27.01 28.54
CA PHE A 78 0.09 28.39 28.03
C PHE A 78 1.20 28.64 27.02
N LEU A 79 2.26 27.84 27.04
CA LEU A 79 3.42 27.98 26.17
C LEU A 79 3.29 27.20 24.86
N GLU A 80 2.48 26.13 24.82
CA GLU A 80 2.23 25.34 23.62
C GLU A 80 1.48 26.19 22.59
N GLU A 81 1.88 26.14 21.32
CA GLU A 81 1.10 26.74 20.22
C GLU A 81 -0.24 25.99 20.01
N PRO A 82 -1.30 26.65 19.49
CA PRO A 82 -2.52 25.94 19.08
C PRO A 82 -2.17 24.89 18.03
N GLY A 83 -2.18 23.61 18.39
CA GLY A 83 -1.75 22.49 17.56
C GLY A 83 -0.50 21.77 18.08
N ASP A 84 0.20 22.28 19.09
CA ASP A 84 1.37 21.63 19.71
C ASP A 84 1.04 20.84 20.99
N SER A 85 -0.21 20.83 21.41
CA SER A 85 -0.61 19.95 22.51
C SER A 85 -0.44 18.48 22.07
N THR A 86 0.02 17.64 22.98
CA THR A 86 0.15 16.18 22.72
C THR A 86 -1.14 15.60 22.14
N ALA A 87 -2.30 16.06 22.62
CA ALA A 87 -3.60 15.64 22.12
C ALA A 87 -3.84 16.07 20.65
N ALA A 88 -3.44 17.28 20.26
CA ALA A 88 -3.57 17.74 18.86
C ALA A 88 -2.62 16.99 17.93
N LEU A 89 -1.44 16.64 18.40
CA LEU A 89 -0.46 15.85 17.66
C LEU A 89 -0.93 14.40 17.50
N GLU A 90 -1.50 13.78 18.54
CA GLU A 90 -2.11 12.44 18.46
C GLU A 90 -3.29 12.42 17.47
N LEU A 91 -4.13 13.47 17.47
CA LEU A 91 -5.20 13.60 16.50
C LEU A 91 -4.67 13.70 15.06
N THR A 92 -3.59 14.46 14.85
CA THR A 92 -2.95 14.58 13.53
C THR A 92 -2.39 13.23 13.07
N LEU A 93 -1.77 12.47 13.98
CA LEU A 93 -1.27 11.12 13.69
C LEU A 93 -2.42 10.19 13.32
N ALA A 94 -3.49 10.17 14.11
CA ALA A 94 -4.68 9.37 13.82
C ALA A 94 -5.34 9.74 12.48
N GLU A 95 -5.40 11.05 12.13
CA GLU A 95 -5.89 11.50 10.82
C GLU A 95 -5.02 10.98 9.68
N ALA A 96 -3.69 10.97 9.84
CA ALA A 96 -2.77 10.43 8.85
C ALA A 96 -2.94 8.90 8.70
N GLU A 97 -3.09 8.16 9.79
CA GLU A 97 -3.37 6.73 9.78
C GLU A 97 -4.70 6.42 9.08
N MET A 98 -5.76 7.19 9.34
CA MET A 98 -7.02 7.08 8.62
C MET A 98 -6.88 7.37 7.13
N SER A 99 -6.10 8.40 6.75
CA SER A 99 -5.81 8.69 5.33
C SER A 99 -5.11 7.51 4.65
N LEU A 100 -4.21 6.80 5.35
CA LEU A 100 -3.58 5.58 4.82
C LEU A 100 -4.58 4.44 4.59
N LEU A 101 -5.57 4.28 5.45
CA LEU A 101 -6.64 3.29 5.28
C LEU A 101 -7.52 3.59 4.05
N HIS A 102 -7.71 4.87 3.72
CA HIS A 102 -8.45 5.31 2.54
C HIS A 102 -7.60 5.39 1.25
N GLY A 103 -6.32 4.97 1.31
CA GLY A 103 -5.43 5.02 0.14
C GLY A 103 -4.84 6.41 -0.17
N GLU A 104 -5.06 7.42 0.71
CA GLU A 104 -4.61 8.80 0.55
C GLU A 104 -3.16 8.98 1.04
N GLY A 105 -2.20 8.24 0.47
CA GLY A 105 -0.80 8.23 0.93
C GLY A 105 -0.14 9.61 0.91
N ALA A 106 -0.37 10.41 -0.12
CA ALA A 106 0.19 11.76 -0.23
C ALA A 106 -0.33 12.72 0.86
N ARG A 107 -1.61 12.58 1.25
CA ARG A 107 -2.20 13.35 2.35
C ARG A 107 -1.57 12.95 3.69
N ALA A 108 -1.43 11.65 3.94
CA ALA A 108 -0.77 11.14 5.15
C ALA A 108 0.67 11.66 5.25
N GLU A 109 1.45 11.58 4.16
CA GLU A 109 2.81 12.13 4.08
C GLU A 109 2.84 13.62 4.44
N SER A 110 1.95 14.43 3.85
CA SER A 110 1.87 15.88 4.12
C SER A 110 1.56 16.19 5.59
N LEU A 111 0.62 15.46 6.19
CA LEU A 111 0.27 15.62 7.60
C LEU A 111 1.46 15.31 8.52
N ILE A 112 2.09 14.16 8.31
CA ILE A 112 3.21 13.70 9.16
C ILE A 112 4.46 14.56 8.96
N THR A 113 4.79 14.97 7.74
CA THR A 113 5.96 15.83 7.48
C THR A 113 5.83 17.17 8.21
N ARG A 114 4.63 17.77 8.21
CA ARG A 114 4.37 19.01 8.98
C ARG A 114 4.46 18.77 10.48
N MET A 115 4.02 17.62 10.96
CA MET A 115 4.12 17.22 12.36
C MET A 115 5.59 17.05 12.79
N LEU A 116 6.40 16.35 11.99
CA LEU A 116 7.81 16.09 12.27
C LEU A 116 8.70 17.33 12.20
N ALA A 117 8.27 18.39 11.51
CA ALA A 117 8.96 19.69 11.50
C ALA A 117 8.88 20.43 12.84
N ARG A 118 8.06 19.94 13.78
CA ARG A 118 7.88 20.53 15.11
C ARG A 118 8.74 19.82 16.16
N THR A 119 8.91 20.44 17.31
CA THR A 119 9.49 19.80 18.49
C THR A 119 8.40 18.95 19.16
N ILE A 120 8.48 17.64 19.02
CA ILE A 120 7.50 16.69 19.53
C ILE A 120 8.17 15.62 20.40
N PRO A 121 7.45 14.97 21.34
CA PRO A 121 7.97 13.89 22.15
C PRO A 121 8.58 12.77 21.29
N ILE A 122 9.68 12.19 21.75
CA ILE A 122 10.44 11.19 20.96
C ILE A 122 9.60 9.96 20.60
N GLU A 123 8.73 9.51 21.50
CA GLU A 123 7.82 8.39 21.23
C GLU A 123 6.85 8.71 20.08
N LEU A 124 6.23 9.89 20.16
CA LEU A 124 5.29 10.34 19.14
C LEU A 124 6.01 10.58 17.81
N ARG A 125 7.25 11.10 17.83
CA ARG A 125 8.11 11.21 16.64
C ARG A 125 8.35 9.86 16.01
N THR A 126 8.68 8.83 16.78
CA THR A 126 8.97 7.48 16.30
C THR A 126 7.72 6.84 15.68
N ARG A 127 6.54 7.01 16.29
CA ARG A 127 5.26 6.56 15.72
C ARG A 127 4.91 7.31 14.42
N ALA A 128 5.13 8.62 14.40
CA ALA A 128 4.94 9.43 13.20
C ALA A 128 5.89 9.02 12.06
N GLN A 129 7.14 8.70 12.37
CA GLN A 129 8.11 8.17 11.40
C GLN A 129 7.65 6.80 10.82
N LEU A 130 7.10 5.93 11.64
CA LEU A 130 6.49 4.67 11.18
C LEU A 130 5.35 4.94 10.17
N THR A 131 4.44 5.85 10.51
CA THR A 131 3.32 6.23 9.63
C THR A 131 3.81 6.88 8.33
N LEU A 132 4.85 7.74 8.40
CA LEU A 132 5.48 8.33 7.22
C LEU A 132 6.07 7.26 6.29
N ALA A 133 6.79 6.31 6.85
CA ALA A 133 7.38 5.22 6.07
C ALA A 133 6.30 4.39 5.35
N VAL A 134 5.18 4.09 6.01
CA VAL A 134 4.04 3.41 5.37
C VAL A 134 3.45 4.26 4.24
N ALA A 135 3.33 5.59 4.43
CA ALA A 135 2.84 6.51 3.41
C ALA A 135 3.75 6.50 2.16
N LEU A 136 5.06 6.57 2.37
CA LEU A 136 6.06 6.51 1.30
C LEU A 136 6.02 5.18 0.54
N MET A 137 5.96 4.05 1.26
CA MET A 137 5.88 2.73 0.64
C MET A 137 4.61 2.57 -0.20
N LYS A 138 3.45 3.06 0.26
CA LYS A 138 2.20 3.05 -0.52
C LYS A 138 2.26 3.89 -1.80
N GLN A 139 3.17 4.84 -1.87
CA GLN A 139 3.44 5.67 -3.06
C GLN A 139 4.57 5.10 -3.95
N GLY A 140 5.05 3.87 -3.69
CA GLY A 140 6.15 3.25 -4.43
C GLY A 140 7.54 3.77 -4.05
N ARG A 141 7.67 4.61 -3.01
CA ARG A 141 8.91 5.26 -2.58
C ARG A 141 9.57 4.51 -1.41
N ALA A 142 9.74 3.20 -1.57
CA ALA A 142 10.29 2.34 -0.52
C ALA A 142 11.75 2.68 -0.15
N GLU A 143 12.54 3.19 -1.11
CA GLU A 143 13.92 3.62 -0.82
C GLU A 143 13.95 4.86 0.10
N ASP A 144 12.99 5.78 -0.03
CA ASP A 144 12.86 6.94 0.86
C ASP A 144 12.37 6.54 2.26
N ALA A 145 11.55 5.49 2.36
CA ALA A 145 11.03 4.98 3.63
C ALA A 145 12.12 4.34 4.50
N ARG A 146 13.12 3.73 3.90
CA ARG A 146 14.17 2.97 4.61
C ARG A 146 14.93 3.82 5.64
N PRO A 147 15.54 4.97 5.31
CA PRO A 147 16.26 5.77 6.30
C PRO A 147 15.35 6.29 7.43
N VAL A 148 14.08 6.58 7.14
CA VAL A 148 13.10 6.98 8.15
C VAL A 148 12.85 5.86 9.16
N LEU A 149 12.74 4.61 8.69
CA LEU A 149 12.59 3.44 9.56
C LEU A 149 13.86 3.14 10.37
N GLU A 150 15.05 3.27 9.78
CA GLU A 150 16.33 3.05 10.46
C GLU A 150 16.53 4.05 11.62
N GLU A 151 16.17 5.34 11.42
CA GLU A 151 16.19 6.34 12.47
C GLU A 151 15.18 6.00 13.59
N ALA A 152 13.96 5.63 13.24
CA ALA A 152 12.90 5.24 14.18
C ALA A 152 13.30 3.99 15.00
N ILE A 153 13.91 2.98 14.36
CA ILE A 153 14.45 1.78 15.02
C ILE A 153 15.49 2.17 16.06
N SER A 154 16.45 3.03 15.69
CA SER A 154 17.51 3.47 16.62
C SER A 154 16.94 4.20 17.85
N ALA A 155 15.85 4.94 17.71
CA ALA A 155 15.17 5.58 18.82
C ALA A 155 14.43 4.55 19.70
N ALA A 156 13.69 3.63 19.09
CA ALA A 156 12.94 2.59 19.78
C ALA A 156 13.84 1.60 20.53
N GLU A 157 15.02 1.27 19.99
CA GLU A 157 16.03 0.43 20.66
C GLU A 157 16.57 1.09 21.93
N ARG A 158 16.94 2.36 21.84
CA ARG A 158 17.44 3.12 23.03
C ARG A 158 16.38 3.20 24.12
N ALA A 159 15.11 3.35 23.74
CA ALA A 159 13.98 3.48 24.66
C ALA A 159 13.38 2.14 25.11
N GLN A 160 13.82 1.02 24.52
CA GLN A 160 13.31 -0.34 24.79
C GLN A 160 11.80 -0.49 24.53
N TRP A 161 11.26 0.18 23.51
CA TRP A 161 9.85 0.08 23.10
C TRP A 161 9.63 -1.18 22.26
N HIS A 162 9.48 -2.33 22.91
CA HIS A 162 9.52 -3.65 22.28
C HIS A 162 8.45 -3.84 21.20
N GLN A 163 7.20 -3.44 21.48
CA GLN A 163 6.12 -3.59 20.50
C GLN A 163 6.38 -2.72 19.25
N LEU A 164 6.66 -1.43 19.45
CA LEU A 164 6.95 -0.51 18.35
C LEU A 164 8.18 -0.96 17.54
N LEU A 165 9.19 -1.52 18.21
CA LEU A 165 10.38 -2.04 17.56
C LEU A 165 10.06 -3.23 16.63
N VAL A 166 9.18 -4.15 17.06
CA VAL A 166 8.71 -5.26 16.22
C VAL A 166 7.95 -4.74 14.99
N GLU A 167 7.11 -3.74 15.16
CA GLU A 167 6.39 -3.11 14.05
C GLU A 167 7.35 -2.44 13.05
N LEU A 168 8.36 -1.73 13.55
CA LEU A 168 9.39 -1.08 12.73
C LEU A 168 10.22 -2.10 11.94
N TYR A 169 10.63 -3.22 12.56
CA TYR A 169 11.33 -4.30 11.87
C TYR A 169 10.47 -4.92 10.76
N ASP A 170 9.18 -5.17 11.03
CA ASP A 170 8.23 -5.65 10.03
C ASP A 170 8.13 -4.69 8.83
N ARG A 171 8.03 -3.39 9.09
CA ARG A 171 7.96 -2.38 8.02
C ARG A 171 9.27 -2.23 7.25
N LEU A 172 10.41 -2.35 7.90
CA LEU A 172 11.70 -2.33 7.21
C LEU A 172 11.87 -3.59 6.34
N GLY A 173 11.43 -4.76 6.82
CA GLY A 173 11.33 -5.97 6.02
C GLY A 173 10.44 -5.76 4.78
N SER A 174 9.27 -5.13 4.96
CA SER A 174 8.35 -4.80 3.86
C SER A 174 8.98 -3.82 2.86
N ALA A 175 9.74 -2.82 3.33
CA ALA A 175 10.46 -1.90 2.44
C ALA A 175 11.49 -2.64 1.58
N HIS A 176 12.28 -3.54 2.18
CA HIS A 176 13.22 -4.38 1.44
C HIS A 176 12.53 -5.32 0.44
N TYR A 177 11.37 -5.88 0.79
CA TYR A 177 10.57 -6.69 -0.12
C TYR A 177 10.14 -5.90 -1.36
N LEU A 178 9.62 -4.68 -1.18
CA LEU A 178 9.23 -3.79 -2.29
C LEU A 178 10.43 -3.41 -3.18
N LEU A 179 11.62 -3.31 -2.59
CA LEU A 179 12.87 -3.04 -3.30
C LEU A 179 13.49 -4.28 -3.97
N ARG A 180 12.75 -5.39 -4.07
CA ARG A 180 13.23 -6.66 -4.64
C ARG A 180 14.49 -7.21 -3.96
N ARG A 181 14.62 -7.02 -2.63
CA ARG A 181 15.73 -7.51 -1.80
C ARG A 181 15.22 -8.60 -0.83
N PRO A 182 14.80 -9.79 -1.32
CA PRO A 182 14.09 -10.80 -0.52
C PRO A 182 14.91 -11.33 0.65
N HIS A 183 16.22 -11.50 0.48
CA HIS A 183 17.10 -11.96 1.56
C HIS A 183 17.13 -10.97 2.74
N ALA A 184 17.30 -9.68 2.47
CA ALA A 184 17.26 -8.64 3.51
C ALA A 184 15.88 -8.56 4.17
N ALA A 185 14.80 -8.64 3.38
CA ALA A 185 13.44 -8.68 3.89
C ALA A 185 13.24 -9.84 4.88
N GLY A 186 13.69 -11.04 4.53
CA GLY A 186 13.62 -12.24 5.40
C GLY A 186 14.35 -12.04 6.72
N GLN A 187 15.55 -11.46 6.69
CA GLN A 187 16.32 -11.18 7.91
C GLN A 187 15.55 -10.27 8.88
N TRP A 188 14.87 -9.22 8.35
CA TRP A 188 14.10 -8.29 9.16
C TRP A 188 12.82 -8.94 9.71
N PHE A 189 12.09 -9.74 8.92
CA PHE A 189 10.92 -10.47 9.42
C PHE A 189 11.30 -11.49 10.49
N ASP A 190 12.42 -12.21 10.31
CA ASP A 190 12.92 -13.15 11.33
C ASP A 190 13.36 -12.42 12.61
N LEU A 191 13.95 -11.23 12.48
CA LEU A 191 14.30 -10.40 13.64
C LEU A 191 13.05 -9.91 14.36
N ALA A 192 12.02 -9.50 13.64
CA ALA A 192 10.74 -9.10 14.18
C ALA A 192 10.10 -10.24 14.99
N LEU A 193 10.04 -11.46 14.44
CA LEU A 193 9.48 -12.64 15.13
C LEU A 193 10.30 -13.00 16.39
N ARG A 194 11.63 -13.02 16.28
CA ARG A 194 12.50 -13.28 17.46
C ARG A 194 12.28 -12.25 18.57
N ARG A 195 12.14 -10.96 18.18
CA ARG A 195 11.89 -9.89 19.16
C ARG A 195 10.50 -10.00 19.76
N TYR A 196 9.50 -10.33 18.96
CA TYR A 196 8.14 -10.57 19.40
C TYR A 196 8.09 -11.66 20.48
N ASP A 197 8.69 -12.81 20.20
CA ASP A 197 8.69 -13.95 21.12
C ASP A 197 9.55 -13.67 22.39
N SER A 198 10.72 -13.06 22.24
CA SER A 198 11.61 -12.76 23.39
C SER A 198 11.07 -11.67 24.31
N ALA A 199 10.25 -10.76 23.81
CA ALA A 199 9.59 -9.72 24.61
C ALA A 199 8.26 -10.21 25.22
N GLY A 200 7.82 -11.44 24.92
CA GLY A 200 6.55 -12.01 25.42
C GLY A 200 5.33 -11.21 24.97
N LEU A 201 5.36 -10.65 23.77
CA LEU A 201 4.25 -9.85 23.25
C LEU A 201 3.02 -10.75 23.02
N ALA A 202 1.84 -10.21 23.33
CA ALA A 202 0.55 -10.87 23.16
C ALA A 202 -0.33 -10.15 22.12
N ASP A 203 0.25 -9.81 20.95
CA ASP A 203 -0.43 -9.18 19.84
C ASP A 203 -0.52 -10.16 18.66
N PRO A 204 -1.60 -10.96 18.57
CA PRO A 204 -1.77 -11.96 17.53
C PRO A 204 -1.91 -11.34 16.12
N VAL A 205 -2.40 -10.11 16.01
CA VAL A 205 -2.52 -9.39 14.72
C VAL A 205 -1.14 -9.06 14.16
N LEU A 206 -0.28 -8.50 14.99
CA LEU A 206 1.10 -8.20 14.63
C LEU A 206 1.85 -9.48 14.23
N LYS A 207 1.71 -10.56 15.00
CA LYS A 207 2.33 -11.85 14.69
C LYS A 207 1.85 -12.43 13.36
N ALA A 208 0.55 -12.43 13.13
CA ALA A 208 -0.05 -12.92 11.89
C ALA A 208 0.42 -12.12 10.67
N ARG A 209 0.52 -10.79 10.78
CA ARG A 209 1.02 -9.92 9.72
C ARG A 209 2.46 -10.24 9.35
N ILE A 210 3.34 -10.39 10.32
CA ILE A 210 4.76 -10.72 10.08
C ILE A 210 4.89 -12.11 9.42
N LEU A 211 4.13 -13.10 9.90
CA LEU A 211 4.10 -14.43 9.30
C LEU A 211 3.58 -14.40 7.87
N GLY A 212 2.56 -13.58 7.59
CA GLY A 212 2.04 -13.36 6.23
C GLY A 212 3.09 -12.74 5.30
N HIS A 213 3.81 -11.71 5.76
CA HIS A 213 4.90 -11.12 4.99
C HIS A 213 6.03 -12.11 4.72
N ARG A 214 6.35 -12.96 5.68
CA ARG A 214 7.34 -14.04 5.51
C ARG A 214 6.86 -15.09 4.50
N ALA A 215 5.57 -15.44 4.53
CA ALA A 215 4.97 -16.34 3.56
C ALA A 215 5.05 -15.78 2.13
N ASN A 216 4.87 -14.46 1.95
CA ASN A 216 5.06 -13.80 0.66
C ASN A 216 6.48 -14.02 0.10
N LEU A 217 7.51 -14.08 0.94
CA LEU A 217 8.88 -14.37 0.48
C LEU A 217 9.00 -15.79 -0.09
N HIS A 218 8.41 -16.79 0.57
CA HIS A 218 8.37 -18.16 0.06
C HIS A 218 7.64 -18.23 -1.27
N TYR A 219 6.49 -17.53 -1.37
CA TYR A 219 5.73 -17.48 -2.62
C TYR A 219 6.56 -16.90 -3.77
N VAL A 220 7.21 -15.74 -3.57
CA VAL A 220 8.05 -15.09 -4.60
C VAL A 220 9.31 -15.90 -4.92
N ALA A 221 9.81 -16.68 -3.96
CA ALA A 221 10.93 -17.62 -4.18
C ALA A 221 10.54 -18.91 -4.93
N GLY A 222 9.27 -19.02 -5.41
CA GLY A 222 8.80 -20.24 -6.07
C GLY A 222 8.71 -21.47 -5.16
N GLN A 223 8.50 -21.23 -3.85
CA GLN A 223 8.37 -22.25 -2.80
C GLN A 223 6.91 -22.29 -2.30
N PRO A 224 5.94 -22.74 -3.12
CA PRO A 224 4.52 -22.64 -2.79
C PRO A 224 4.12 -23.53 -1.61
N ILE A 225 4.80 -24.65 -1.35
CA ILE A 225 4.50 -25.54 -0.21
C ILE A 225 4.85 -24.84 1.10
N GLU A 226 6.04 -24.23 1.16
CA GLU A 226 6.53 -23.46 2.31
C GLU A 226 5.66 -22.21 2.52
N ALA A 227 5.26 -21.54 1.42
CA ALA A 227 4.34 -20.41 1.48
C ALA A 227 2.99 -20.81 2.09
N ILE A 228 2.39 -21.92 1.65
CA ILE A 228 1.12 -22.45 2.20
C ILE A 228 1.26 -22.68 3.71
N ALA A 229 2.29 -23.40 4.16
CA ALA A 229 2.51 -23.69 5.58
C ALA A 229 2.68 -22.41 6.42
N ALA A 230 3.39 -21.41 5.87
CA ALA A 230 3.60 -20.13 6.55
C ALA A 230 2.30 -19.30 6.62
N TYR A 231 1.48 -19.27 5.56
CA TYR A 231 0.17 -18.60 5.59
C TYR A 231 -0.82 -19.31 6.53
N GLU A 232 -0.84 -20.63 6.56
CA GLU A 232 -1.67 -21.38 7.52
C GLU A 232 -1.27 -21.07 8.97
N SER A 233 0.03 -20.92 9.24
CA SER A 233 0.54 -20.47 10.55
C SER A 233 0.09 -19.03 10.86
N ALA A 234 0.07 -18.15 9.88
CA ALA A 234 -0.43 -16.77 10.04
C ALA A 234 -1.93 -16.75 10.39
N ILE A 235 -2.73 -17.56 9.70
CA ILE A 235 -4.17 -17.72 10.00
C ILE A 235 -4.37 -18.26 11.42
N ALA A 236 -3.61 -19.26 11.83
CA ALA A 236 -3.70 -19.83 13.18
C ALA A 236 -3.34 -18.77 14.25
N ALA A 237 -2.35 -17.91 14.01
CA ALA A 237 -2.02 -16.81 14.90
C ALA A 237 -3.14 -15.76 14.98
N ALA A 238 -3.84 -15.49 13.88
CA ALA A 238 -4.94 -14.52 13.80
C ALA A 238 -6.29 -15.05 14.27
N ALA A 239 -6.41 -16.35 14.55
CA ALA A 239 -7.71 -17.04 14.76
C ALA A 239 -8.59 -16.47 15.89
N GLN A 240 -8.02 -15.65 16.78
CA GLN A 240 -8.73 -15.02 17.90
C GLN A 240 -9.03 -13.55 17.69
N VAL A 241 -8.60 -12.94 16.58
CA VAL A 241 -8.73 -11.50 16.34
C VAL A 241 -9.16 -11.23 14.90
N LEU A 242 -10.23 -10.45 14.75
CA LEU A 242 -10.79 -10.07 13.43
C LEU A 242 -10.04 -8.88 12.83
N ASP A 243 -8.75 -9.02 12.52
CA ASP A 243 -8.08 -8.07 11.61
C ASP A 243 -8.42 -8.46 10.16
N MET A 244 -9.54 -7.94 9.68
CA MET A 244 -10.07 -8.25 8.36
C MET A 244 -9.08 -7.91 7.22
N PRO A 245 -8.40 -6.74 7.18
CA PRO A 245 -7.44 -6.42 6.13
C PRO A 245 -6.26 -7.40 6.06
N ALA A 246 -5.67 -7.74 7.21
CA ALA A 246 -4.55 -8.67 7.25
C ALA A 246 -4.96 -10.09 6.79
N LEU A 247 -6.13 -10.56 7.23
CA LEU A 247 -6.67 -11.86 6.81
C LEU A 247 -6.95 -11.90 5.31
N ALA A 248 -7.45 -10.82 4.71
CA ALA A 248 -7.72 -10.78 3.28
C ALA A 248 -6.45 -10.99 2.45
N GLY A 249 -5.36 -10.30 2.79
CA GLY A 249 -4.05 -10.48 2.14
C GLY A 249 -3.46 -11.88 2.33
N ILE A 250 -3.62 -12.47 3.53
CA ILE A 250 -3.21 -13.85 3.80
C ILE A 250 -4.01 -14.84 2.94
N TYR A 251 -5.33 -14.67 2.82
CA TYR A 251 -6.16 -15.52 1.97
C TYR A 251 -5.82 -15.38 0.50
N GLU A 252 -5.51 -14.18 0.02
CA GLU A 252 -5.03 -13.96 -1.35
C GLU A 252 -3.72 -14.69 -1.62
N GLY A 253 -2.70 -14.50 -0.78
CA GLY A 253 -1.41 -15.19 -0.92
C GLY A 253 -1.54 -16.71 -0.84
N LEU A 254 -2.39 -17.21 0.03
CA LEU A 254 -2.69 -18.64 0.15
C LEU A 254 -3.38 -19.18 -1.12
N ALA A 255 -4.32 -18.41 -1.69
CA ALA A 255 -4.97 -18.77 -2.93
C ALA A 255 -3.97 -18.86 -4.10
N LEU A 256 -3.09 -17.87 -4.24
CA LEU A 256 -2.05 -17.87 -5.26
C LEU A 256 -1.06 -19.04 -5.08
N SER A 257 -0.70 -19.38 -3.84
CA SER A 257 0.18 -20.51 -3.55
C SER A 257 -0.48 -21.86 -3.90
N PHE A 258 -1.79 -22.04 -3.61
CA PHE A 258 -2.52 -23.20 -4.04
C PHE A 258 -2.71 -23.27 -5.56
N GLN A 259 -2.83 -22.15 -6.25
CA GLN A 259 -2.85 -22.10 -7.70
C GLN A 259 -1.51 -22.61 -8.29
N GLN A 260 -0.36 -22.17 -7.76
CA GLN A 260 0.95 -22.65 -8.20
C GLN A 260 1.14 -24.17 -8.02
N THR A 261 0.47 -24.77 -7.04
CA THR A 261 0.51 -26.23 -6.82
C THR A 261 -0.58 -26.99 -7.59
N GLY A 262 -1.36 -26.31 -8.45
CA GLY A 262 -2.47 -26.92 -9.21
C GLY A 262 -3.71 -27.25 -8.39
N GLN A 263 -3.76 -26.86 -7.12
CA GLN A 263 -4.89 -27.13 -6.22
C GLN A 263 -6.00 -26.07 -6.36
N TYR A 264 -6.53 -25.91 -7.57
CA TYR A 264 -7.45 -24.82 -7.94
C TYR A 264 -8.72 -24.74 -7.07
N ALA A 265 -9.27 -25.88 -6.64
CA ALA A 265 -10.46 -25.87 -5.77
C ALA A 265 -10.19 -25.18 -4.42
N ARG A 266 -9.01 -25.45 -3.82
CA ARG A 266 -8.58 -24.79 -2.58
C ARG A 266 -8.25 -23.32 -2.83
N ALA A 267 -7.54 -23.02 -3.93
CA ALA A 267 -7.23 -21.67 -4.35
C ALA A 267 -8.48 -20.80 -4.47
N LEU A 268 -9.50 -21.24 -5.21
CA LEU A 268 -10.78 -20.53 -5.35
C LEU A 268 -11.51 -20.37 -4.00
N SER A 269 -11.48 -21.39 -3.14
CA SER A 269 -12.09 -21.29 -1.81
C SER A 269 -11.47 -20.20 -0.95
N TYR A 270 -10.13 -20.08 -0.93
CA TYR A 270 -9.45 -19.05 -0.16
C TYR A 270 -9.59 -17.66 -0.82
N ALA A 271 -9.50 -17.56 -2.15
CA ALA A 271 -9.78 -16.33 -2.87
C ALA A 271 -11.19 -15.79 -2.57
N GLN A 272 -12.19 -16.67 -2.52
CA GLN A 272 -13.58 -16.30 -2.16
C GLN A 272 -13.70 -15.76 -0.71
N LYS A 273 -12.89 -16.29 0.23
CA LYS A 273 -12.86 -15.75 1.61
C LYS A 273 -12.27 -14.34 1.62
N GLY A 274 -11.14 -14.13 0.92
CA GLY A 274 -10.53 -12.80 0.78
C GLY A 274 -11.45 -11.81 0.10
N LEU A 275 -12.12 -12.22 -0.99
CA LEU A 275 -13.05 -11.37 -1.73
C LEU A 275 -14.20 -10.85 -0.83
N ARG A 276 -14.81 -11.71 -0.05
CA ARG A 276 -15.88 -11.30 0.90
C ARG A 276 -15.39 -10.25 1.90
N ILE A 277 -14.14 -10.36 2.34
CA ILE A 277 -13.56 -9.38 3.26
C ILE A 277 -13.37 -8.04 2.54
N PHE A 278 -12.75 -8.01 1.36
CA PHE A 278 -12.56 -6.78 0.62
C PHE A 278 -13.87 -6.10 0.23
N GLU A 279 -14.91 -6.89 -0.11
CA GLU A 279 -16.27 -6.37 -0.35
C GLU A 279 -16.86 -5.71 0.92
N THR A 280 -16.69 -6.35 2.09
CA THR A 280 -17.14 -5.81 3.38
C THR A 280 -16.41 -4.49 3.72
N LEU A 281 -15.11 -4.43 3.44
CA LEU A 281 -14.28 -3.25 3.63
C LEU A 281 -14.51 -2.17 2.56
N ARG A 282 -15.29 -2.48 1.51
CA ARG A 282 -15.49 -1.62 0.33
C ARG A 282 -14.18 -1.28 -0.40
N ASP A 283 -13.18 -2.14 -0.29
CA ASP A 283 -11.96 -2.04 -1.06
C ASP A 283 -12.19 -2.60 -2.48
N VAL A 284 -12.73 -1.72 -3.34
CA VAL A 284 -13.15 -2.07 -4.70
C VAL A 284 -11.97 -2.55 -5.55
N ARG A 285 -10.79 -1.96 -5.35
CA ARG A 285 -9.59 -2.30 -6.12
C ARG A 285 -9.08 -3.71 -5.76
N MET A 286 -8.93 -4.01 -4.48
CA MET A 286 -8.49 -5.34 -4.04
C MET A 286 -9.53 -6.42 -4.34
N ALA A 287 -10.83 -6.10 -4.24
CA ALA A 287 -11.89 -6.99 -4.69
C ALA A 287 -11.82 -7.26 -6.20
N GLY A 288 -11.50 -6.24 -7.00
CA GLY A 288 -11.26 -6.36 -8.44
C GLY A 288 -10.06 -7.26 -8.76
N GLN A 289 -8.94 -7.08 -8.03
CA GLN A 289 -7.74 -7.92 -8.18
C GLN A 289 -8.04 -9.40 -7.89
N LEU A 290 -8.77 -9.69 -6.81
CA LEU A 290 -9.14 -11.08 -6.52
C LEU A 290 -10.10 -11.66 -7.54
N ARG A 291 -11.04 -10.87 -8.09
CA ARG A 291 -11.89 -11.33 -9.20
C ARG A 291 -11.07 -11.66 -10.46
N LEU A 292 -10.05 -10.85 -10.76
CA LEU A 292 -9.11 -11.13 -11.85
C LEU A 292 -8.41 -12.47 -11.62
N ASN A 293 -7.79 -12.66 -10.46
CA ASN A 293 -7.07 -13.90 -10.14
C ASN A 293 -7.99 -15.13 -10.17
N MET A 294 -9.21 -15.01 -9.62
CA MET A 294 -10.21 -16.10 -9.67
C MET A 294 -10.68 -16.40 -11.08
N GLY A 295 -10.87 -15.36 -11.89
CA GLY A 295 -11.25 -15.51 -13.30
C GLY A 295 -10.17 -16.27 -14.09
N ASP A 296 -8.91 -15.90 -13.92
CA ASP A 296 -7.77 -16.60 -14.52
C ASP A 296 -7.72 -18.10 -14.11
N MET A 297 -7.94 -18.39 -12.82
CA MET A 297 -8.00 -19.78 -12.34
C MET A 297 -9.15 -20.57 -12.97
N LEU A 298 -10.29 -19.93 -13.20
CA LEU A 298 -11.46 -20.56 -13.83
C LEU A 298 -11.24 -20.79 -15.32
N LEU A 299 -10.59 -19.87 -16.03
CA LEU A 299 -10.21 -20.07 -17.44
C LEU A 299 -9.26 -21.27 -17.59
N GLN A 300 -8.27 -21.41 -16.69
CA GLN A 300 -7.38 -22.58 -16.68
C GLN A 300 -8.12 -23.90 -16.46
N GLN A 301 -9.32 -23.87 -15.85
CA GLN A 301 -10.19 -25.05 -15.66
C GLN A 301 -11.24 -25.21 -16.77
N GLY A 302 -11.23 -24.37 -17.81
CA GLY A 302 -12.26 -24.37 -18.86
C GLY A 302 -13.65 -23.87 -18.40
N ARG A 303 -13.74 -23.25 -17.21
CA ARG A 303 -14.98 -22.70 -16.64
C ARG A 303 -15.24 -21.28 -17.14
N VAL A 304 -15.30 -21.13 -18.46
CA VAL A 304 -15.31 -19.84 -19.17
C VAL A 304 -16.44 -18.91 -18.71
N ALA A 305 -17.68 -19.42 -18.60
CA ALA A 305 -18.83 -18.60 -18.22
C ALA A 305 -18.75 -18.04 -16.78
N GLU A 306 -18.09 -18.75 -15.88
CA GLU A 306 -17.90 -18.28 -14.50
C GLU A 306 -16.76 -17.26 -14.42
N ALA A 307 -15.68 -17.48 -15.18
CA ALA A 307 -14.59 -16.51 -15.31
C ALA A 307 -15.10 -15.17 -15.84
N GLU A 308 -15.87 -15.21 -16.91
CA GLU A 308 -16.43 -14.01 -17.51
C GLU A 308 -17.29 -13.18 -16.56
N ARG A 309 -18.14 -13.84 -15.74
CA ARG A 309 -18.94 -13.14 -14.73
C ARG A 309 -18.05 -12.39 -13.73
N LEU A 310 -16.97 -13.02 -13.25
CA LEU A 310 -16.06 -12.37 -12.32
C LEU A 310 -15.35 -11.17 -12.96
N PHE A 311 -14.88 -11.31 -14.18
CA PHE A 311 -14.25 -10.19 -14.89
C PHE A 311 -15.23 -9.04 -15.13
N ALA A 312 -16.45 -9.34 -15.56
CA ALA A 312 -17.49 -8.32 -15.79
C ALA A 312 -17.88 -7.59 -14.50
N ASP A 313 -18.13 -8.34 -13.43
CA ASP A 313 -18.46 -7.75 -12.11
C ASP A 313 -17.30 -6.86 -11.60
N GLY A 314 -16.07 -7.29 -11.77
CA GLY A 314 -14.88 -6.51 -11.41
C GLY A 314 -14.76 -5.24 -12.25
N ALA A 315 -14.90 -5.37 -13.58
CA ALA A 315 -14.79 -4.25 -14.52
C ALA A 315 -15.87 -3.17 -14.24
N ASP A 316 -17.11 -3.58 -13.96
CA ASP A 316 -18.20 -2.66 -13.65
C ASP A 316 -17.94 -1.86 -12.35
N HIS A 317 -17.33 -2.49 -11.35
CA HIS A 317 -16.97 -1.81 -10.10
C HIS A 317 -15.83 -0.81 -10.32
N LEU A 318 -14.78 -1.21 -11.07
CA LEU A 318 -13.64 -0.34 -11.37
C LEU A 318 -13.99 0.84 -12.28
N ARG A 319 -14.89 0.65 -13.25
CA ARG A 319 -15.41 1.75 -14.09
C ARG A 319 -16.07 2.83 -13.23
N ARG A 320 -16.86 2.45 -12.22
CA ARG A 320 -17.54 3.40 -11.33
C ARG A 320 -16.60 4.26 -10.50
N ILE A 321 -15.43 3.74 -10.13
CA ILE A 321 -14.41 4.48 -9.35
C ILE A 321 -13.34 5.13 -10.23
N GLY A 322 -13.38 4.89 -11.55
CA GLY A 322 -12.41 5.44 -12.50
C GLY A 322 -11.00 4.84 -12.34
N ASP A 323 -10.88 3.58 -11.93
CA ASP A 323 -9.58 2.90 -11.85
C ASP A 323 -9.11 2.53 -13.26
N HIS A 324 -8.06 3.20 -13.73
CA HIS A 324 -7.49 2.98 -15.05
C HIS A 324 -6.33 1.96 -15.04
N GLU A 325 -5.86 1.53 -13.89
CA GLU A 325 -4.72 0.62 -13.77
C GLU A 325 -5.16 -0.85 -13.88
N LEU A 326 -6.18 -1.24 -13.14
CA LEU A 326 -6.64 -2.63 -13.11
C LEU A 326 -7.73 -2.95 -14.14
N LEU A 327 -8.51 -1.96 -14.56
CA LEU A 327 -9.61 -2.14 -15.51
C LEU A 327 -9.19 -2.78 -16.84
N PRO A 328 -8.04 -2.40 -17.48
CA PRO A 328 -7.61 -3.04 -18.74
C PRO A 328 -7.39 -4.54 -18.61
N HIS A 329 -6.90 -5.04 -17.47
CA HIS A 329 -6.72 -6.47 -17.22
C HIS A 329 -8.05 -7.23 -17.23
N LEU A 330 -9.08 -6.68 -16.55
CA LEU A 330 -10.39 -7.33 -16.47
C LEU A 330 -11.08 -7.35 -17.83
N VAL A 331 -11.00 -6.26 -18.61
CA VAL A 331 -11.57 -6.21 -19.97
C VAL A 331 -10.82 -7.17 -20.90
N ALA A 332 -9.49 -7.29 -20.78
CA ALA A 332 -8.72 -8.29 -21.51
C ALA A 332 -9.13 -9.73 -21.10
N GLY A 333 -9.39 -9.99 -19.81
CA GLY A 333 -9.93 -11.27 -19.33
C GLY A 333 -11.29 -11.60 -19.93
N MET A 334 -12.20 -10.61 -20.05
CA MET A 334 -13.48 -10.77 -20.75
C MET A 334 -13.27 -11.11 -22.25
N ALA A 335 -12.32 -10.45 -22.91
CA ALA A 335 -11.97 -10.75 -24.31
C ALA A 335 -11.41 -12.16 -24.46
N GLU A 336 -10.57 -12.62 -23.53
CA GLU A 336 -10.03 -13.98 -23.49
C GLU A 336 -11.17 -15.01 -23.30
N SER A 337 -12.10 -14.75 -22.37
CA SER A 337 -13.31 -15.58 -22.18
C SER A 337 -14.15 -15.66 -23.46
N ALA A 338 -14.36 -14.55 -24.15
CA ALA A 338 -15.09 -14.53 -25.41
C ALA A 338 -14.38 -15.33 -26.52
N LEU A 339 -13.05 -15.29 -26.61
CA LEU A 339 -12.27 -16.13 -27.51
C LEU A 339 -12.44 -17.60 -27.20
N ASP A 340 -12.36 -18.01 -25.95
CA ASP A 340 -12.51 -19.40 -25.55
C ASP A 340 -13.96 -19.90 -25.76
N ALA A 341 -14.94 -18.98 -25.71
CA ALA A 341 -16.33 -19.24 -26.12
C ALA A 341 -16.57 -19.20 -27.66
N GLN A 342 -15.53 -18.97 -28.47
CA GLN A 342 -15.60 -18.80 -29.94
C GLN A 342 -16.39 -17.56 -30.39
N GLU A 343 -16.58 -16.56 -29.54
CA GLU A 343 -17.27 -15.31 -29.83
C GLU A 343 -16.28 -14.24 -30.35
N VAL A 344 -15.65 -14.52 -31.49
CA VAL A 344 -14.50 -13.75 -32.02
C VAL A 344 -14.80 -12.27 -32.24
N GLN A 345 -16.03 -11.92 -32.68
CA GLN A 345 -16.38 -10.52 -32.89
C GLN A 345 -16.45 -9.78 -31.53
N ARG A 346 -17.09 -10.37 -30.55
CA ARG A 346 -17.17 -9.83 -29.18
C ARG A 346 -15.80 -9.67 -28.54
N ALA A 347 -14.91 -10.66 -28.72
CA ALA A 347 -13.52 -10.56 -28.28
C ALA A 347 -12.79 -9.38 -28.93
N SER A 348 -13.06 -9.13 -30.23
CA SER A 348 -12.48 -7.99 -30.94
C SER A 348 -12.93 -6.66 -30.37
N ASP A 349 -14.23 -6.50 -30.09
CA ASP A 349 -14.78 -5.26 -29.56
C ASP A 349 -14.21 -4.99 -28.14
N LEU A 350 -14.16 -6.01 -27.29
CA LEU A 350 -13.59 -5.92 -25.95
C LEU A 350 -12.08 -5.61 -25.97
N ILE A 351 -11.32 -6.19 -26.89
CA ILE A 351 -9.87 -5.93 -26.95
C ILE A 351 -9.56 -4.53 -27.49
N GLU A 352 -10.39 -3.98 -28.36
CA GLU A 352 -10.29 -2.58 -28.78
C GLU A 352 -10.51 -1.63 -27.60
N GLU A 353 -11.51 -1.88 -26.75
CA GLU A 353 -11.72 -1.16 -25.50
C GLU A 353 -10.50 -1.32 -24.57
N ALA A 354 -10.00 -2.54 -24.37
CA ALA A 354 -8.86 -2.79 -23.48
C ALA A 354 -7.58 -2.08 -23.95
N ILE A 355 -7.34 -1.99 -25.26
CA ILE A 355 -6.21 -1.24 -25.82
C ILE A 355 -6.35 0.25 -25.50
N ASP A 356 -7.52 0.88 -25.72
CA ASP A 356 -7.74 2.29 -25.36
C ASP A 356 -7.52 2.53 -23.87
N LEU A 357 -8.07 1.68 -23.02
CA LEU A 357 -7.88 1.76 -21.57
C LEU A 357 -6.41 1.63 -21.16
N SER A 358 -5.66 0.72 -21.78
CA SER A 358 -4.23 0.50 -21.48
C SER A 358 -3.35 1.70 -21.84
N THR A 359 -3.78 2.57 -22.76
CA THR A 359 -3.03 3.82 -23.06
C THR A 359 -3.09 4.85 -21.93
N ARG A 360 -4.06 4.73 -21.04
CA ARG A 360 -4.25 5.61 -19.87
C ARG A 360 -3.66 5.01 -18.59
N SER A 361 -3.29 3.74 -18.63
CA SER A 361 -2.65 3.04 -17.51
C SER A 361 -1.14 3.28 -17.50
N THR A 362 -0.57 3.40 -16.32
CA THR A 362 0.88 3.40 -16.10
C THR A 362 1.41 1.99 -15.81
N ASP A 363 0.53 1.00 -15.67
CA ASP A 363 0.89 -0.39 -15.40
C ASP A 363 1.35 -1.11 -16.68
N PRO A 364 2.64 -1.44 -16.82
CA PRO A 364 3.13 -2.16 -17.97
C PRO A 364 2.59 -3.61 -18.04
N LEU A 365 2.20 -4.20 -16.89
CA LEU A 365 1.59 -5.53 -16.85
C LEU A 365 0.24 -5.53 -17.58
N ALA A 366 -0.56 -4.47 -17.41
CA ALA A 366 -1.82 -4.29 -18.13
C ALA A 366 -1.60 -4.28 -19.64
N THR A 367 -0.60 -3.52 -20.10
CA THR A 367 -0.26 -3.43 -21.52
C THR A 367 0.15 -4.80 -22.09
N VAL A 368 0.96 -5.56 -21.35
CA VAL A 368 1.35 -6.93 -21.77
C VAL A 368 0.14 -7.86 -21.87
N ALA A 369 -0.72 -7.88 -20.84
CA ALA A 369 -1.93 -8.71 -20.82
C ALA A 369 -2.85 -8.39 -22.00
N VAL A 370 -3.12 -7.10 -22.25
CA VAL A 370 -3.95 -6.63 -23.37
C VAL A 370 -3.34 -7.04 -24.72
N HIS A 371 -2.05 -6.80 -24.95
CA HIS A 371 -1.42 -7.15 -26.23
C HIS A 371 -1.31 -8.66 -26.44
N ARG A 372 -1.13 -9.47 -25.41
CA ARG A 372 -1.19 -10.92 -25.50
C ARG A 372 -2.55 -11.41 -26.03
N VAL A 373 -3.64 -10.92 -25.44
CA VAL A 373 -5.00 -11.29 -25.87
C VAL A 373 -5.34 -10.69 -27.23
N ALA A 374 -4.86 -9.46 -27.53
CA ALA A 374 -5.00 -8.84 -28.86
C ALA A 374 -4.33 -9.68 -29.95
N GLY A 375 -3.17 -10.28 -29.70
CA GLY A 375 -2.49 -11.19 -30.58
C GLY A 375 -3.34 -12.43 -30.88
N ARG A 376 -3.90 -13.07 -29.86
CA ARG A 376 -4.83 -14.22 -30.02
C ARG A 376 -6.09 -13.84 -30.80
N THR A 377 -6.68 -12.67 -30.48
CA THR A 377 -7.88 -12.16 -31.16
C THR A 377 -7.62 -11.88 -32.65
N ALA A 378 -6.50 -11.22 -32.95
CA ALA A 378 -6.12 -10.93 -34.33
C ALA A 378 -5.88 -12.24 -35.15
N HIS A 379 -5.24 -13.23 -34.55
CA HIS A 379 -5.08 -14.56 -35.16
C HIS A 379 -6.43 -15.23 -35.46
N ALA A 380 -7.34 -15.25 -34.48
CA ALA A 380 -8.69 -15.82 -34.66
C ALA A 380 -9.49 -15.10 -35.77
N ARG A 381 -9.16 -13.86 -36.10
CA ARG A 381 -9.72 -13.09 -37.22
C ARG A 381 -8.94 -13.29 -38.54
N GLY A 382 -7.93 -14.15 -38.59
CA GLY A 382 -7.07 -14.36 -39.75
C GLY A 382 -6.12 -13.20 -40.07
N ARG A 383 -5.89 -12.26 -39.12
CA ARG A 383 -5.03 -11.07 -39.28
C ARG A 383 -3.61 -11.38 -38.81
N ARG A 384 -2.89 -12.22 -39.53
CA ARG A 384 -1.58 -12.75 -39.15
C ARG A 384 -0.57 -11.68 -38.75
N GLU A 385 -0.33 -10.70 -39.61
CA GLU A 385 0.66 -9.62 -39.32
C GLU A 385 0.33 -8.81 -38.08
N SER A 386 -0.99 -8.57 -37.85
CA SER A 386 -1.44 -7.87 -36.65
C SER A 386 -1.23 -8.72 -35.41
N ALA A 387 -1.49 -10.02 -35.46
CA ALA A 387 -1.25 -10.95 -34.38
C ALA A 387 0.23 -10.93 -33.93
N HIS A 388 1.13 -11.07 -34.91
CA HIS A 388 2.58 -11.06 -34.65
C HIS A 388 3.02 -9.72 -33.99
N ARG A 389 2.60 -8.57 -34.53
CA ARG A 389 2.94 -7.27 -33.95
C ARG A 389 2.49 -7.15 -32.50
N HIS A 390 1.31 -7.65 -32.16
CA HIS A 390 0.83 -7.61 -30.79
C HIS A 390 1.65 -8.49 -29.85
N PHE A 391 1.99 -9.72 -30.26
CA PHE A 391 2.86 -10.59 -29.46
C PHE A 391 4.26 -10.00 -29.27
N GLU A 392 4.86 -9.45 -30.32
CA GLU A 392 6.18 -8.81 -30.26
C GLU A 392 6.16 -7.63 -29.29
N ARG A 393 5.11 -6.78 -29.36
CA ARG A 393 4.95 -5.67 -28.41
C ARG A 393 4.82 -6.13 -26.96
N ALA A 394 4.04 -7.17 -26.71
CA ALA A 394 3.92 -7.77 -25.39
C ALA A 394 5.27 -8.30 -24.87
N LEU A 395 6.06 -8.95 -25.73
CA LEU A 395 7.38 -9.49 -25.38
C LEU A 395 8.40 -8.40 -25.10
N GLU A 396 8.44 -7.33 -25.87
CA GLU A 396 9.30 -6.17 -25.62
C GLU A 396 9.10 -5.62 -24.21
N ILE A 397 7.85 -5.41 -23.83
CA ILE A 397 7.52 -4.88 -22.50
C ILE A 397 7.84 -5.92 -21.41
N ALA A 398 7.49 -7.19 -21.61
CA ALA A 398 7.77 -8.25 -20.65
C ALA A 398 9.27 -8.42 -20.35
N VAL A 399 10.13 -8.21 -21.36
CA VAL A 399 11.59 -8.18 -21.19
C VAL A 399 12.03 -6.96 -20.40
N THR A 400 11.48 -5.79 -20.71
CA THR A 400 11.86 -4.52 -20.02
C THR A 400 11.52 -4.55 -18.53
N ILE A 401 10.41 -5.19 -18.15
CA ILE A 401 9.99 -5.30 -16.73
C ILE A 401 10.62 -6.49 -16.01
N GLU A 402 11.49 -7.25 -16.70
CA GLU A 402 12.21 -8.41 -16.14
C GLU A 402 11.27 -9.45 -15.47
N ASN A 403 10.12 -9.73 -16.11
CA ASN A 403 9.15 -10.70 -15.61
C ASN A 403 9.22 -12.00 -16.45
N PRO A 404 9.92 -13.05 -15.97
CA PRO A 404 10.14 -14.28 -16.72
C PRO A 404 8.85 -15.09 -16.91
N ASP A 405 7.95 -15.13 -15.94
CA ASP A 405 6.68 -15.87 -16.03
C ASP A 405 5.78 -15.27 -17.10
N LEU A 406 5.62 -13.95 -17.10
CA LEU A 406 4.82 -13.26 -18.10
C LEU A 406 5.42 -13.42 -19.49
N ARG A 407 6.76 -13.35 -19.60
CA ARG A 407 7.46 -13.61 -20.85
C ARG A 407 7.23 -15.05 -21.33
N ALA A 408 7.30 -16.04 -20.42
CA ALA A 408 7.02 -17.44 -20.77
C ALA A 408 5.58 -17.60 -21.30
N ARG A 409 4.59 -17.03 -20.63
CA ARG A 409 3.17 -17.09 -21.04
C ARG A 409 2.94 -16.44 -22.39
N VAL A 410 3.45 -15.23 -22.64
CA VAL A 410 3.32 -14.54 -23.94
C VAL A 410 4.02 -15.33 -25.04
N THR A 411 5.23 -15.84 -24.77
CA THR A 411 6.02 -16.61 -25.74
C THR A 411 5.32 -17.93 -26.11
N TYR A 412 4.70 -18.58 -25.11
CA TYR A 412 3.94 -19.82 -25.33
C TYR A 412 2.71 -19.57 -26.22
N ASP A 413 1.91 -18.54 -25.94
CA ASP A 413 0.75 -18.19 -26.75
C ASP A 413 1.15 -17.84 -28.21
N PHE A 414 2.27 -17.13 -28.37
CA PHE A 414 2.80 -16.83 -29.69
C PHE A 414 3.26 -18.10 -30.42
N ALA A 415 3.91 -19.04 -29.75
CA ALA A 415 4.30 -20.31 -30.29
C ALA A 415 3.08 -21.11 -30.81
N ARG A 416 1.98 -21.14 -30.04
CA ARG A 416 0.72 -21.78 -30.43
C ARG A 416 0.13 -21.17 -31.71
N VAL A 417 0.20 -19.86 -31.85
CA VAL A 417 -0.25 -19.16 -33.05
C VAL A 417 0.62 -19.51 -34.26
N LEU A 418 1.93 -19.50 -34.14
CA LEU A 418 2.85 -19.88 -35.20
C LEU A 418 2.68 -21.34 -35.63
N GLU A 419 2.44 -22.23 -34.65
CA GLU A 419 2.12 -23.65 -34.93
C GLU A 419 0.84 -23.78 -35.76
N ALA A 420 -0.23 -23.08 -35.38
CA ALA A 420 -1.49 -23.05 -36.12
C ALA A 420 -1.37 -22.43 -37.52
N GLU A 421 -0.42 -21.53 -37.71
CA GLU A 421 -0.08 -20.95 -39.03
C GLU A 421 0.83 -21.84 -39.90
N GLY A 422 1.30 -22.99 -39.38
CA GLY A 422 2.17 -23.92 -40.05
C GLY A 422 3.66 -23.58 -40.03
N ASP A 423 4.07 -22.53 -39.26
CA ASP A 423 5.48 -22.19 -39.10
C ASP A 423 6.10 -22.99 -37.95
N SER A 424 6.27 -24.29 -38.18
CA SER A 424 6.76 -25.23 -37.15
C SER A 424 8.17 -24.91 -36.64
N VAL A 425 9.01 -24.25 -37.46
CA VAL A 425 10.38 -23.91 -37.07
C VAL A 425 10.36 -22.79 -36.03
N GLN A 426 9.62 -21.69 -36.29
CA GLN A 426 9.50 -20.60 -35.35
C GLN A 426 8.69 -21.02 -34.12
N ALA A 427 7.65 -21.83 -34.27
CA ALA A 427 6.89 -22.38 -33.16
C ALA A 427 7.79 -23.15 -32.19
N ALA A 428 8.60 -24.09 -32.67
CA ALA A 428 9.53 -24.87 -31.84
C ALA A 428 10.56 -23.98 -31.11
N LEU A 429 11.08 -22.96 -31.81
CA LEU A 429 12.00 -22.01 -31.20
C LEU A 429 11.31 -21.23 -30.03
N ARG A 430 10.07 -20.75 -30.25
CA ARG A 430 9.32 -20.02 -29.23
C ARG A 430 8.90 -20.93 -28.08
N PHE A 431 8.50 -22.16 -28.30
CA PHE A 431 8.23 -23.12 -27.20
C PHE A 431 9.45 -23.34 -26.33
N ARG A 432 10.63 -23.50 -26.95
CA ARG A 432 11.90 -23.61 -26.19
C ARG A 432 12.17 -22.36 -25.37
N GLN A 433 12.01 -21.16 -25.93
CA GLN A 433 12.18 -19.90 -25.22
C GLN A 433 11.21 -19.76 -24.05
N ALA A 434 9.95 -20.16 -24.22
CA ALA A 434 8.96 -20.17 -23.15
C ALA A 434 9.37 -21.09 -22.00
N TYR A 435 9.83 -22.31 -22.34
CA TYR A 435 10.33 -23.26 -21.35
C TYR A 435 11.56 -22.75 -20.58
N GLU A 436 12.53 -22.18 -21.30
CA GLU A 436 13.73 -21.61 -20.69
C GLU A 436 13.40 -20.42 -19.76
N ALA A 437 12.46 -19.56 -20.17
CA ALA A 437 12.00 -18.43 -19.34
C ALA A 437 11.32 -18.90 -18.06
N GLY A 438 10.43 -19.89 -18.12
CA GLY A 438 9.75 -20.44 -16.95
C GLY A 438 10.69 -21.19 -15.99
N ARG A 439 11.80 -21.76 -16.48
CA ARG A 439 12.81 -22.39 -15.61
C ARG A 439 13.72 -21.41 -14.87
N ALA A 440 13.92 -20.24 -15.44
CA ALA A 440 14.80 -19.22 -14.84
C ALA A 440 14.30 -18.72 -13.47
N ASP A 441 12.98 -18.86 -13.22
CA ASP A 441 12.33 -18.43 -11.96
C ASP A 441 11.98 -19.62 -11.02
N GLY A 442 12.36 -20.84 -11.33
CA GLY A 442 12.05 -22.02 -10.50
C GLY A 442 10.57 -22.45 -10.54
N SER A 443 9.71 -21.70 -11.24
CA SER A 443 8.31 -22.06 -11.49
C SER A 443 8.20 -23.00 -12.68
N ARG A 444 7.53 -24.15 -12.53
CA ARG A 444 7.10 -24.95 -13.68
C ARG A 444 5.98 -24.19 -14.37
N PRO A 445 6.05 -23.91 -15.70
CA PRO A 445 4.89 -23.41 -16.42
C PRO A 445 3.75 -24.42 -16.24
N SER A 446 2.62 -23.99 -15.74
CA SER A 446 1.43 -24.85 -15.54
C SER A 446 0.90 -25.49 -16.83
N ALA A 447 1.39 -25.05 -17.99
CA ALA A 447 0.99 -25.54 -19.29
C ALA A 447 1.80 -26.76 -19.84
N VAL A 448 2.87 -27.17 -19.13
CA VAL A 448 3.74 -28.28 -19.62
C VAL A 448 3.37 -29.64 -19.01
N SER A 449 2.44 -29.67 -18.02
CA SER A 449 2.03 -30.92 -17.36
C SER A 449 1.15 -31.84 -18.22
N GLU A 450 0.70 -31.39 -19.41
CA GLU A 450 -0.13 -32.22 -20.30
C GLU A 450 0.66 -33.01 -21.35
N LEU A 451 1.99 -32.89 -21.41
CA LEU A 451 2.82 -33.58 -22.38
C LEU A 451 3.47 -34.87 -21.85
N ASP A 452 3.31 -35.19 -20.57
CA ASP A 452 3.86 -36.41 -19.92
C ASP A 452 2.74 -37.40 -19.45
N ALA A 453 1.55 -37.38 -20.07
CA ALA A 453 0.50 -38.39 -19.84
C ALA A 453 0.14 -39.14 -21.13
#